data_4a06e34cd82b33dc6318e7d9558f7d17
#
_entry.id   4a06e34cd82b33dc6318e7d9558f7d17
#
_cell.length_a   1.000
_cell.length_b   1.000
_cell.length_c   1.000
_cell.angle_alpha   90.00
_cell.angle_beta   90.00
_cell.angle_gamma   90.00
#
_symmetry.space_group_name_H-M   'P 1'
#
loop_
_entity.id
_entity.type
_entity.pdbx_description
1 polymer ?
#
loop_
_entity_poly.entity_id
_entity_poly.type
_entity_poly.pdbx_seq_one_letter_code
_entity_poly.pdbx_strand_id
1 'polypeptide(L)'
;MRMITASLAMLGSVAASLVVGQAAHADTVICDKYGSTTVQNGKYVVINNVWGSSATQCINVTNNGFTVTQAQHNNTGGTPAAYPAIYAGCHYANCSTNSGLPLQASNSQFNTVQTSVSMSYPGSGIYDAAYDIWFDPTPRRDGQNTGAEIMVWLNHTGSVQPVGSRVGTANIAGATWDVWFGNIGWNVISYVRTSPTNSISFAVRNFYDDTVNRGYGQRSWYLTSVQAGFEPWVGGAGLAVNNFSYSIGGSVPSSTPTTSPSNPGNGGGCKVKYTKNEWQGGFTADVTVTPSSAVNNWTVGFNFPNGQKITSGWNATVTQNGSSVTAKNLSYNGSVGAGGSISFGFQGTWSGSNGNPTGFTLNGTACTNA
;
A
#
# COMPACT_ATOMS: atom_id res chain seq x y z
N MET A 1 -72.82 4.01 -44.41
CA MET A 1 -71.66 4.82 -44.04
C MET A 1 -71.22 4.27 -42.71
N ARG A 2 -70.19 3.37 -42.72
CA ARG A 2 -69.63 2.73 -41.49
C ARG A 2 -68.25 3.34 -41.25
N MET A 3 -68.07 3.97 -40.11
CA MET A 3 -66.79 4.47 -39.61
C MET A 3 -65.98 3.30 -39.02
N ILE A 4 -64.77 3.13 -39.50
CA ILE A 4 -63.77 2.21 -38.98
C ILE A 4 -62.85 3.00 -38.06
N THR A 5 -62.87 2.71 -36.77
CA THR A 5 -61.93 3.25 -35.79
C THR A 5 -60.68 2.36 -35.74
N ALA A 6 -59.53 2.90 -36.08
CA ALA A 6 -58.23 2.23 -35.94
C ALA A 6 -57.67 2.47 -34.54
N SER A 7 -57.46 1.39 -33.80
CA SER A 7 -56.78 1.41 -32.50
C SER A 7 -55.26 1.26 -32.72
N LEU A 8 -54.51 2.24 -32.28
CA LEU A 8 -53.05 2.25 -32.27
C LEU A 8 -52.55 1.50 -31.02
N ALA A 9 -51.94 0.35 -31.19
CA ALA A 9 -51.27 -0.38 -30.12
C ALA A 9 -49.86 0.17 -29.97
N MET A 10 -49.55 0.80 -28.84
CA MET A 10 -48.14 1.12 -28.46
C MET A 10 -47.44 -0.12 -27.93
N LEU A 11 -46.46 -0.61 -28.65
CA LEU A 11 -45.48 -1.59 -28.13
C LEU A 11 -44.46 -0.85 -27.26
N GLY A 12 -44.56 -1.02 -25.96
CA GLY A 12 -43.51 -0.60 -25.03
C GLY A 12 -42.33 -1.57 -25.08
N SER A 13 -41.18 -1.10 -25.56
CA SER A 13 -39.93 -1.85 -25.51
C SER A 13 -39.38 -1.80 -24.07
N VAL A 14 -39.43 -2.93 -23.38
CA VAL A 14 -38.73 -3.11 -22.11
C VAL A 14 -37.27 -3.42 -22.45
N ALA A 15 -36.38 -2.44 -22.27
CA ALA A 15 -34.94 -2.66 -22.30
C ALA A 15 -34.51 -3.38 -21.03
N ALA A 16 -34.26 -4.68 -21.12
CA ALA A 16 -33.62 -5.44 -20.06
C ALA A 16 -32.14 -5.02 -19.94
N SER A 17 -31.80 -4.25 -18.93
CA SER A 17 -30.43 -3.94 -18.58
C SER A 17 -29.76 -5.19 -18.04
N LEU A 18 -28.88 -5.80 -18.82
CA LEU A 18 -27.97 -6.85 -18.33
C LEU A 18 -26.98 -6.21 -17.35
N VAL A 19 -27.24 -6.40 -16.06
CA VAL A 19 -26.23 -6.15 -15.03
C VAL A 19 -25.20 -7.25 -15.15
N VAL A 20 -24.10 -6.98 -15.84
CA VAL A 20 -22.91 -7.83 -15.80
C VAL A 20 -22.32 -7.66 -14.40
N GLY A 21 -22.70 -8.53 -13.47
CA GLY A 21 -22.03 -8.64 -12.18
C GLY A 21 -20.57 -8.99 -12.45
N GLN A 22 -19.63 -8.14 -12.01
CA GLN A 22 -18.24 -8.56 -11.93
C GLN A 22 -18.21 -9.79 -11.01
N ALA A 23 -17.79 -10.92 -11.56
CA ALA A 23 -17.53 -12.10 -10.77
C ALA A 23 -16.52 -11.71 -9.68
N ALA A 24 -16.89 -11.89 -8.42
CA ALA A 24 -15.95 -11.83 -7.33
C ALA A 24 -14.83 -12.82 -7.67
N HIS A 25 -13.61 -12.32 -7.82
CA HIS A 25 -12.46 -13.19 -8.04
C HIS A 25 -12.38 -14.08 -6.80
N ALA A 26 -12.61 -15.38 -6.97
CA ALA A 26 -12.41 -16.32 -5.88
C ALA A 26 -10.94 -16.24 -5.45
N ASP A 27 -10.68 -16.09 -4.15
CA ASP A 27 -9.34 -16.11 -3.61
C ASP A 27 -8.62 -17.37 -4.06
N THR A 28 -7.40 -17.22 -4.54
CA THR A 28 -6.58 -18.34 -5.05
C THR A 28 -5.61 -18.78 -3.96
N VAL A 29 -5.72 -20.02 -3.50
CA VAL A 29 -4.76 -20.61 -2.56
C VAL A 29 -3.59 -21.24 -3.33
N ILE A 30 -2.36 -20.88 -2.96
CA ILE A 30 -1.12 -21.41 -3.53
C ILE A 30 -0.29 -22.04 -2.41
N CYS A 31 -0.04 -23.35 -2.51
CA CYS A 31 0.84 -24.10 -1.60
C CYS A 31 2.09 -24.63 -2.29
N ASP A 32 2.16 -24.59 -3.61
CA ASP A 32 3.36 -24.97 -4.34
C ASP A 32 4.53 -24.07 -3.95
N LYS A 33 5.69 -24.67 -3.71
CA LYS A 33 6.91 -24.01 -3.21
C LYS A 33 7.27 -22.74 -3.98
N TYR A 34 7.21 -22.81 -5.30
CA TYR A 34 7.47 -21.69 -6.23
C TYR A 34 6.22 -21.29 -7.02
N GLY A 35 5.05 -21.66 -6.51
CA GLY A 35 3.78 -21.34 -7.12
C GLY A 35 3.54 -19.83 -7.19
N SER A 36 2.89 -19.40 -8.25
CA SER A 36 2.58 -17.98 -8.49
C SER A 36 1.26 -17.81 -9.24
N THR A 37 0.71 -16.62 -9.16
CA THR A 37 -0.42 -16.19 -9.97
C THR A 37 -0.32 -14.71 -10.26
N THR A 38 -1.11 -14.21 -11.20
CA THR A 38 -1.21 -12.78 -11.49
C THR A 38 -2.51 -12.21 -10.96
N VAL A 39 -2.49 -10.93 -10.56
CA VAL A 39 -3.66 -10.18 -10.15
C VAL A 39 -3.78 -8.88 -10.94
N GLN A 40 -4.96 -8.25 -10.90
CA GLN A 40 -5.24 -7.01 -11.62
C GLN A 40 -4.89 -7.09 -13.13
N ASN A 41 -5.38 -8.15 -13.80
CA ASN A 41 -5.10 -8.42 -15.23
C ASN A 41 -3.60 -8.52 -15.56
N GLY A 42 -2.82 -9.14 -14.69
CA GLY A 42 -1.39 -9.34 -14.86
C GLY A 42 -0.52 -8.15 -14.45
N LYS A 43 -1.11 -7.08 -13.92
CA LYS A 43 -0.37 -5.89 -13.45
C LYS A 43 0.64 -6.25 -12.37
N TYR A 44 0.30 -7.20 -11.50
CA TYR A 44 1.16 -7.73 -10.47
C TYR A 44 1.23 -9.24 -10.52
N VAL A 45 2.36 -9.78 -10.07
CA VAL A 45 2.54 -11.20 -9.78
C VAL A 45 2.58 -11.38 -8.28
N VAL A 46 1.95 -12.45 -7.78
CA VAL A 46 2.06 -12.92 -6.39
C VAL A 46 2.75 -14.27 -6.40
N ILE A 47 3.77 -14.43 -5.56
CA ILE A 47 4.58 -15.66 -5.45
C ILE A 47 4.61 -16.18 -4.02
N ASN A 48 4.65 -17.50 -3.85
CA ASN A 48 4.82 -18.18 -2.56
C ASN A 48 6.29 -18.28 -2.15
N ASN A 49 7.19 -18.52 -3.07
CA ASN A 49 8.64 -18.43 -3.01
C ASN A 49 9.30 -19.01 -1.73
N VAL A 50 9.09 -20.29 -1.46
CA VAL A 50 9.68 -21.00 -0.32
C VAL A 50 11.04 -21.60 -0.73
N TRP A 51 12.10 -20.81 -0.68
CA TRP A 51 13.42 -21.23 -1.16
C TRP A 51 14.33 -21.83 -0.06
N GLY A 52 14.18 -21.39 1.19
CA GLY A 52 15.06 -21.74 2.31
C GLY A 52 14.50 -22.80 3.27
N SER A 53 13.37 -23.46 2.95
CA SER A 53 12.73 -24.45 3.82
C SER A 53 12.09 -25.59 3.04
N SER A 54 11.93 -26.73 3.70
CA SER A 54 11.09 -27.85 3.24
C SER A 54 9.68 -27.83 3.85
N ALA A 55 9.40 -26.95 4.81
CA ALA A 55 8.09 -26.83 5.42
C ALA A 55 7.07 -26.26 4.42
N THR A 56 5.84 -26.78 4.47
CA THR A 56 4.75 -26.28 3.64
C THR A 56 4.40 -24.86 4.03
N GLN A 57 4.32 -23.97 3.04
CA GLN A 57 3.73 -22.65 3.14
C GLN A 57 2.61 -22.53 2.13
N CYS A 58 1.47 -21.99 2.56
CA CYS A 58 0.36 -21.64 1.69
C CYS A 58 0.03 -20.17 1.82
N ILE A 59 -0.23 -19.53 0.69
CA ILE A 59 -0.74 -18.15 0.63
C ILE A 59 -2.13 -18.15 0.01
N ASN A 60 -3.01 -17.31 0.57
CA ASN A 60 -4.31 -16.98 -0.02
C ASN A 60 -4.17 -15.63 -0.74
N VAL A 61 -4.32 -15.64 -2.06
CA VAL A 61 -4.10 -14.46 -2.92
C VAL A 61 -5.41 -13.72 -3.12
N THR A 62 -5.39 -12.42 -2.85
CA THR A 62 -6.48 -11.48 -3.11
C THR A 62 -6.14 -10.60 -4.34
N ASN A 63 -7.09 -9.77 -4.78
CA ASN A 63 -6.84 -8.87 -5.91
C ASN A 63 -5.73 -7.82 -5.64
N ASN A 64 -5.45 -7.49 -4.37
CA ASN A 64 -4.53 -6.40 -4.00
C ASN A 64 -3.32 -6.86 -3.17
N GLY A 65 -3.24 -8.15 -2.84
CA GLY A 65 -2.21 -8.67 -1.95
C GLY A 65 -2.36 -10.17 -1.70
N PHE A 66 -1.94 -10.61 -0.52
CA PHE A 66 -2.05 -12.01 -0.10
C PHE A 66 -1.95 -12.14 1.42
N THR A 67 -2.37 -13.29 1.94
CA THR A 67 -2.16 -13.68 3.34
C THR A 67 -1.48 -15.04 3.39
N VAL A 68 -0.44 -15.17 4.21
CA VAL A 68 0.15 -16.47 4.53
C VAL A 68 -0.81 -17.20 5.46
N THR A 69 -1.46 -18.23 4.97
CA THR A 69 -2.48 -18.99 5.70
C THR A 69 -1.91 -20.18 6.45
N GLN A 70 -0.79 -20.70 5.96
CA GLN A 70 -0.05 -21.81 6.58
C GLN A 70 1.45 -21.54 6.41
N ALA A 71 2.21 -21.62 7.49
CA ALA A 71 3.67 -21.66 7.49
C ALA A 71 4.14 -22.19 8.84
N GLN A 72 4.91 -23.27 8.82
CA GLN A 72 5.49 -23.90 10.02
C GLN A 72 7.02 -23.91 9.91
N HIS A 73 7.57 -22.76 9.48
CA HIS A 73 9.00 -22.61 9.38
C HIS A 73 9.65 -22.63 10.76
N ASN A 74 10.85 -23.18 10.85
CA ASN A 74 11.64 -23.23 12.08
C ASN A 74 13.15 -23.06 11.79
N ASN A 75 13.48 -22.07 10.99
CA ASN A 75 14.86 -21.67 10.70
C ASN A 75 15.34 -20.79 11.87
N THR A 76 15.98 -21.39 12.88
CA THR A 76 16.42 -20.68 14.08
C THR A 76 17.75 -19.94 13.91
N GLY A 77 18.34 -19.98 12.72
CA GLY A 77 19.58 -19.27 12.35
C GLY A 77 19.81 -19.34 10.84
N GLY A 78 20.72 -18.50 10.35
CA GLY A 78 21.07 -18.45 8.94
C GLY A 78 20.05 -17.68 8.09
N THR A 79 19.65 -18.26 6.99
CA THR A 79 18.79 -17.61 5.97
C THR A 79 17.30 -17.75 6.30
N PRO A 80 16.45 -16.83 5.80
CA PRO A 80 14.99 -16.98 5.89
C PRO A 80 14.49 -18.22 5.15
N ALA A 81 13.28 -18.65 5.49
CA ALA A 81 12.65 -19.83 4.91
C ALA A 81 12.03 -19.57 3.53
N ALA A 82 11.56 -18.36 3.30
CA ALA A 82 10.77 -17.98 2.13
C ALA A 82 10.83 -16.47 1.92
N TYR A 83 10.32 -16.03 0.75
CA TYR A 83 9.93 -14.63 0.51
C TYR A 83 8.62 -14.60 -0.29
N PRO A 84 7.45 -14.89 0.34
CA PRO A 84 6.16 -14.66 -0.31
C PRO A 84 6.00 -13.17 -0.56
N ALA A 85 5.69 -12.81 -1.79
CA ALA A 85 5.65 -11.41 -2.22
C ALA A 85 4.63 -11.14 -3.30
N ILE A 86 4.23 -9.86 -3.42
CA ILE A 86 3.56 -9.28 -4.58
C ILE A 86 4.49 -8.28 -5.24
N TYR A 87 4.56 -8.26 -6.59
CA TYR A 87 5.49 -7.38 -7.28
C TYR A 87 5.04 -6.89 -8.66
N ALA A 88 5.66 -5.79 -9.08
CA ALA A 88 5.73 -5.32 -10.46
C ALA A 88 7.14 -5.51 -11.00
N GLY A 89 7.28 -5.88 -12.28
CA GLY A 89 8.54 -6.20 -12.93
C GLY A 89 8.77 -7.69 -13.11
N CYS A 90 10.02 -8.14 -13.05
CA CYS A 90 10.40 -9.53 -13.31
C CYS A 90 11.15 -10.15 -12.13
N HIS A 91 10.85 -11.42 -11.85
CA HIS A 91 11.56 -12.28 -10.92
C HIS A 91 11.77 -13.63 -11.62
N TYR A 92 13.03 -13.97 -12.02
CA TYR A 92 13.41 -15.19 -12.73
C TYR A 92 12.45 -15.53 -13.89
N ALA A 93 12.35 -14.67 -14.91
CA ALA A 93 11.49 -14.75 -16.06
C ALA A 93 9.96 -14.66 -15.78
N ASN A 94 9.53 -14.74 -14.52
CA ASN A 94 8.14 -14.51 -14.16
C ASN A 94 7.89 -13.00 -14.05
N CYS A 95 7.23 -12.44 -15.07
CA CYS A 95 7.10 -10.99 -15.23
C CYS A 95 5.64 -10.54 -15.16
N SER A 96 5.40 -9.44 -14.47
CA SER A 96 4.12 -8.73 -14.56
C SER A 96 3.96 -8.03 -15.92
N THR A 97 2.72 -7.82 -16.35
CA THR A 97 2.43 -7.13 -17.61
C THR A 97 2.43 -5.62 -17.44
N ASN A 98 2.88 -4.89 -18.45
CA ASN A 98 2.78 -3.43 -18.53
C ASN A 98 3.40 -2.67 -17.32
N SER A 99 4.39 -3.25 -16.66
CA SER A 99 5.07 -2.60 -15.53
C SER A 99 5.96 -1.42 -15.96
N GLY A 100 6.36 -1.34 -17.22
CA GLY A 100 7.36 -0.39 -17.69
C GLY A 100 8.80 -0.74 -17.26
N LEU A 101 8.99 -1.92 -16.65
CA LEU A 101 10.31 -2.42 -16.21
C LEU A 101 10.86 -3.46 -17.20
N PRO A 102 12.19 -3.56 -17.36
CA PRO A 102 13.26 -2.79 -16.69
C PRO A 102 13.33 -1.32 -17.10
N LEU A 103 13.62 -0.42 -16.17
CA LEU A 103 13.75 1.01 -16.39
C LEU A 103 15.10 1.52 -15.87
N GLN A 104 15.90 2.17 -16.72
CA GLN A 104 17.19 2.70 -16.32
C GLN A 104 17.05 3.85 -15.32
N ALA A 105 17.84 3.84 -14.24
CA ALA A 105 17.74 4.85 -13.17
C ALA A 105 18.20 6.26 -13.59
N SER A 106 18.89 6.40 -14.74
CA SER A 106 19.19 7.70 -15.37
C SER A 106 18.05 8.24 -16.25
N ASN A 107 17.04 7.42 -16.57
CA ASN A 107 15.86 7.86 -17.31
C ASN A 107 15.00 8.80 -16.46
N SER A 108 14.51 9.91 -17.05
CA SER A 108 13.66 10.86 -16.34
C SER A 108 12.38 10.26 -15.77
N GLN A 109 11.83 9.22 -16.38
CA GLN A 109 10.66 8.49 -15.88
C GLN A 109 10.95 7.76 -14.55
N PHE A 110 12.22 7.40 -14.25
CA PHE A 110 12.57 6.81 -12.97
C PHE A 110 12.21 7.71 -11.79
N ASN A 111 12.26 9.03 -11.97
CA ASN A 111 11.84 10.00 -10.96
C ASN A 111 10.37 9.91 -10.60
N THR A 112 9.56 9.27 -11.44
CA THR A 112 8.11 9.14 -11.27
C THR A 112 7.68 7.74 -10.80
N VAL A 113 8.65 6.84 -10.54
CA VAL A 113 8.36 5.51 -10.01
C VAL A 113 7.94 5.61 -8.55
N GLN A 114 6.73 5.18 -8.29
CA GLN A 114 6.11 5.26 -6.97
C GLN A 114 5.57 3.90 -6.55
N THR A 115 5.60 3.65 -5.25
CA THR A 115 5.05 2.43 -4.66
C THR A 115 4.42 2.71 -3.30
N SER A 116 3.43 1.91 -2.94
CA SER A 116 2.88 1.89 -1.58
C SER A 116 2.51 0.48 -1.17
N VAL A 117 2.56 0.21 0.12
CA VAL A 117 2.13 -1.06 0.71
C VAL A 117 1.43 -0.83 2.04
N SER A 118 0.45 -1.68 2.35
CA SER A 118 -0.06 -1.87 3.70
C SER A 118 -0.03 -3.35 4.05
N MET A 119 0.40 -3.66 5.27
CA MET A 119 0.67 -5.01 5.75
C MET A 119 0.00 -5.27 7.09
N SER A 120 -0.19 -6.55 7.43
CA SER A 120 -0.60 -7.01 8.74
C SER A 120 0.39 -8.05 9.26
N TYR A 121 0.59 -8.05 10.57
CA TYR A 121 1.59 -8.87 11.24
C TYR A 121 0.94 -9.75 12.31
N PRO A 122 1.31 -11.04 12.43
CA PRO A 122 0.89 -11.88 13.54
C PRO A 122 1.56 -11.44 14.84
N GLY A 123 0.96 -11.80 15.98
CA GLY A 123 1.51 -11.51 17.30
C GLY A 123 2.71 -12.40 17.70
N SER A 124 3.12 -13.35 16.86
CA SER A 124 4.22 -14.29 17.14
C SER A 124 4.95 -14.66 15.83
N GLY A 125 6.13 -15.26 15.98
CA GLY A 125 7.01 -15.64 14.89
C GLY A 125 8.29 -14.81 14.83
N ILE A 126 9.21 -15.21 13.96
CA ILE A 126 10.44 -14.48 13.65
C ILE A 126 10.42 -14.19 12.14
N TYR A 127 10.39 -12.93 11.78
CA TYR A 127 10.27 -12.47 10.39
C TYR A 127 10.75 -11.03 10.23
N ASP A 128 11.03 -10.63 9.01
CA ASP A 128 10.93 -9.24 8.59
C ASP A 128 9.76 -9.03 7.62
N ALA A 129 9.38 -7.77 7.46
CA ALA A 129 8.39 -7.29 6.53
C ALA A 129 9.03 -6.18 5.69
N ALA A 130 9.28 -6.47 4.42
CA ALA A 130 10.14 -5.64 3.61
C ALA A 130 9.63 -5.43 2.18
N TYR A 131 10.04 -4.31 1.61
CA TYR A 131 10.26 -4.25 0.17
C TYR A 131 11.58 -4.92 -0.18
N ASP A 132 11.63 -5.48 -1.39
CA ASP A 132 12.79 -6.01 -2.07
C ASP A 132 12.83 -5.42 -3.49
N ILE A 133 13.71 -4.45 -3.71
CA ILE A 133 13.76 -3.63 -4.92
C ILE A 133 15.06 -3.90 -5.65
N TRP A 134 14.95 -4.49 -6.84
CA TRP A 134 16.10 -5.00 -7.57
C TRP A 134 16.58 -4.11 -8.68
N PHE A 135 17.91 -3.98 -8.75
CA PHE A 135 18.61 -3.29 -9.83
C PHE A 135 19.66 -4.21 -10.47
N ASP A 136 19.81 -4.10 -11.79
CA ASP A 136 20.82 -4.84 -12.56
C ASP A 136 21.59 -3.90 -13.52
N PRO A 137 22.89 -4.13 -13.76
CA PRO A 137 23.65 -3.38 -14.77
C PRO A 137 23.06 -3.45 -16.18
N THR A 138 22.27 -4.46 -16.47
CA THR A 138 21.60 -4.71 -17.75
C THR A 138 20.06 -4.69 -17.58
N PRO A 139 19.29 -4.50 -18.65
CA PRO A 139 17.82 -4.56 -18.58
C PRO A 139 17.32 -6.00 -18.41
N ARG A 140 17.74 -6.65 -17.31
CA ARG A 140 17.49 -8.05 -17.00
C ARG A 140 16.01 -8.36 -16.76
N ARG A 141 15.55 -9.49 -17.30
CA ARG A 141 14.20 -10.03 -17.09
C ARG A 141 14.22 -11.45 -16.52
N ASP A 142 15.37 -12.13 -16.59
CA ASP A 142 15.54 -13.53 -16.17
C ASP A 142 16.84 -13.71 -15.40
N GLY A 143 16.88 -14.71 -14.51
CA GLY A 143 18.01 -15.04 -13.67
C GLY A 143 18.25 -14.02 -12.55
N GLN A 144 19.38 -14.22 -11.84
CA GLN A 144 19.78 -13.42 -10.69
C GLN A 144 20.24 -12.02 -11.12
N ASN A 145 19.66 -10.97 -10.50
CA ASN A 145 20.18 -9.61 -10.61
C ASN A 145 21.56 -9.51 -9.93
N THR A 146 22.50 -8.80 -10.54
CA THR A 146 23.90 -8.71 -10.09
C THR A 146 24.32 -7.32 -9.63
N GLY A 147 23.42 -6.34 -9.70
CA GLY A 147 23.69 -4.97 -9.27
C GLY A 147 23.41 -4.74 -7.79
N ALA A 148 22.19 -4.39 -7.45
CA ALA A 148 21.79 -4.11 -6.08
C ALA A 148 20.39 -4.66 -5.75
N GLU A 149 20.28 -5.16 -4.54
CA GLU A 149 19.06 -5.46 -3.82
C GLU A 149 18.87 -4.39 -2.75
N ILE A 150 17.78 -3.64 -2.83
CA ILE A 150 17.45 -2.63 -1.83
C ILE A 150 16.29 -3.17 -1.02
N MET A 151 16.56 -3.53 0.21
CA MET A 151 15.54 -3.93 1.17
C MET A 151 15.07 -2.73 1.99
N VAL A 152 13.76 -2.56 2.11
CA VAL A 152 13.18 -1.54 2.98
C VAL A 152 12.33 -2.23 4.03
N TRP A 153 12.91 -2.46 5.20
CA TRP A 153 12.29 -3.18 6.32
C TRP A 153 11.35 -2.28 7.10
N LEU A 154 10.06 -2.54 7.00
CA LEU A 154 9.01 -1.80 7.69
C LEU A 154 8.87 -2.24 9.15
N ASN A 155 9.09 -3.53 9.39
CA ASN A 155 9.01 -4.18 10.69
C ASN A 155 9.86 -5.45 10.70
N HIS A 156 10.30 -5.87 11.87
CA HIS A 156 10.91 -7.18 12.09
C HIS A 156 10.68 -7.65 13.52
N THR A 157 10.78 -8.95 13.74
CA THR A 157 10.65 -9.58 15.07
C THR A 157 11.80 -10.54 15.32
N GLY A 158 12.13 -10.73 16.59
CA GLY A 158 13.25 -11.59 16.98
C GLY A 158 14.61 -10.93 16.76
N SER A 159 15.66 -11.75 16.68
CA SER A 159 17.05 -11.31 16.55
C SER A 159 17.57 -11.31 15.11
N VAL A 160 16.66 -11.36 14.12
CA VAL A 160 17.05 -11.29 12.71
C VAL A 160 17.62 -9.92 12.37
N GLN A 161 18.61 -9.91 11.52
CA GLN A 161 19.27 -8.70 11.05
C GLN A 161 19.62 -8.84 9.57
N PRO A 162 19.72 -7.70 8.84
CA PRO A 162 20.08 -7.71 7.43
C PRO A 162 21.46 -8.32 7.14
N VAL A 163 21.67 -8.64 5.87
CA VAL A 163 22.99 -9.04 5.35
C VAL A 163 24.04 -7.95 5.62
N GLY A 164 25.21 -8.36 6.07
CA GLY A 164 26.35 -7.48 6.28
C GLY A 164 26.36 -6.80 7.65
N SER A 165 26.67 -5.51 7.68
CA SER A 165 26.80 -4.72 8.92
C SER A 165 26.15 -3.35 8.76
N ARG A 166 25.77 -2.76 9.91
CA ARG A 166 25.22 -1.40 9.95
C ARG A 166 26.32 -0.38 9.56
N VAL A 167 26.03 0.44 8.56
CA VAL A 167 26.95 1.44 7.99
C VAL A 167 26.52 2.88 8.26
N GLY A 168 25.42 3.11 8.95
CA GLY A 168 24.97 4.44 9.33
C GLY A 168 23.45 4.56 9.46
N THR A 169 22.97 5.79 9.30
CA THR A 169 21.55 6.12 9.30
C THR A 169 21.18 6.94 8.07
N ALA A 170 19.88 6.97 7.74
CA ALA A 170 19.31 7.84 6.72
C ALA A 170 17.95 8.38 7.18
N ASN A 171 17.58 9.59 6.72
CA ASN A 171 16.23 10.14 6.88
C ASN A 171 15.58 10.17 5.50
N ILE A 172 14.67 9.24 5.23
CA ILE A 172 14.06 9.02 3.92
C ILE A 172 12.56 8.81 4.09
N ALA A 173 11.76 9.38 3.19
CA ALA A 173 10.30 9.23 3.17
C ALA A 173 9.64 9.52 4.54
N GLY A 174 10.13 10.54 5.24
CA GLY A 174 9.59 10.99 6.53
C GLY A 174 9.90 10.08 7.73
N ALA A 175 10.88 9.18 7.61
CA ALA A 175 11.29 8.27 8.67
C ALA A 175 12.81 8.18 8.79
N THR A 176 13.28 7.70 9.96
CA THR A 176 14.68 7.38 10.21
C THR A 176 14.90 5.89 10.01
N TRP A 177 16.01 5.55 9.38
CA TRP A 177 16.41 4.21 9.01
C TRP A 177 17.83 3.93 9.46
N ASP A 178 18.07 2.75 10.05
CA ASP A 178 19.39 2.17 10.17
C ASP A 178 19.76 1.56 8.83
N VAL A 179 20.93 1.93 8.29
CA VAL A 179 21.38 1.48 6.97
C VAL A 179 22.42 0.39 7.15
N TRP A 180 22.17 -0.75 6.52
CA TRP A 180 23.04 -1.92 6.50
C TRP A 180 23.56 -2.16 5.09
N PHE A 181 24.78 -2.69 4.99
CA PHE A 181 25.39 -3.06 3.73
C PHE A 181 26.14 -4.40 3.85
N GLY A 182 25.92 -5.25 2.85
CA GLY A 182 26.68 -6.47 2.60
C GLY A 182 26.78 -6.76 1.11
N ASN A 183 27.67 -7.70 0.75
CA ASN A 183 27.78 -8.19 -0.63
C ASN A 183 27.81 -9.72 -0.61
N ILE A 184 26.92 -10.33 -1.35
CA ILE A 184 26.75 -11.79 -1.47
C ILE A 184 26.76 -12.24 -2.94
N GLY A 185 27.54 -11.55 -3.78
CA GLY A 185 27.54 -11.68 -5.23
C GLY A 185 26.83 -10.52 -5.92
N TRP A 186 26.04 -9.78 -5.18
CA TRP A 186 25.47 -8.46 -5.49
C TRP A 186 25.44 -7.60 -4.24
N ASN A 187 25.27 -6.30 -4.39
CA ASN A 187 25.15 -5.39 -3.25
C ASN A 187 23.77 -5.54 -2.58
N VAL A 188 23.74 -5.78 -1.27
CA VAL A 188 22.52 -5.75 -0.46
C VAL A 188 22.56 -4.52 0.44
N ILE A 189 21.63 -3.62 0.25
CA ILE A 189 21.48 -2.41 1.05
C ILE A 189 20.12 -2.48 1.75
N SER A 190 20.14 -2.61 3.08
CA SER A 190 18.92 -2.73 3.86
C SER A 190 18.69 -1.47 4.70
N TYR A 191 17.53 -0.89 4.55
CA TYR A 191 17.03 0.24 5.34
C TYR A 191 16.08 -0.30 6.38
N VAL A 192 16.52 -0.41 7.63
CA VAL A 192 15.72 -0.92 8.75
C VAL A 192 15.08 0.24 9.48
N ARG A 193 13.77 0.29 9.49
CA ARG A 193 13.03 1.39 10.11
C ARG A 193 13.21 1.40 11.63
N THR A 194 13.65 2.53 12.20
CA THR A 194 13.87 2.68 13.66
C THR A 194 12.57 2.67 14.47
N SER A 195 11.44 2.98 13.85
CA SER A 195 10.09 2.87 14.43
C SER A 195 9.22 2.06 13.51
N PRO A 196 8.87 0.81 13.83
CA PRO A 196 8.09 -0.08 12.97
C PRO A 196 6.80 0.56 12.45
N THR A 197 6.40 0.17 11.24
CA THR A 197 5.14 0.61 10.62
C THR A 197 4.51 -0.56 9.86
N ASN A 198 3.21 -0.49 9.64
CA ASN A 198 2.49 -1.43 8.79
C ASN A 198 2.14 -0.86 7.41
N SER A 199 2.55 0.36 7.12
CA SER A 199 2.29 0.97 5.81
C SER A 199 3.30 2.05 5.47
N ILE A 200 3.61 2.17 4.18
CA ILE A 200 4.47 3.21 3.63
C ILE A 200 4.10 3.50 2.18
N SER A 201 4.33 4.75 1.76
CA SER A 201 4.29 5.18 0.37
C SER A 201 5.53 6.02 0.09
N PHE A 202 6.22 5.74 -1.02
CA PHE A 202 7.45 6.47 -1.38
C PHE A 202 7.76 6.42 -2.87
N ALA A 203 8.58 7.38 -3.32
CA ALA A 203 9.25 7.30 -4.61
C ALA A 203 10.46 6.36 -4.50
N VAL A 204 10.58 5.36 -5.39
CA VAL A 204 11.69 4.39 -5.38
C VAL A 204 13.05 5.10 -5.40
N ARG A 205 13.14 6.23 -6.11
CA ARG A 205 14.34 7.05 -6.16
C ARG A 205 14.84 7.50 -4.78
N ASN A 206 13.94 7.67 -3.79
CA ASN A 206 14.33 8.19 -2.48
C ASN A 206 15.38 7.29 -1.79
N PHE A 207 15.17 5.99 -1.83
CA PHE A 207 16.12 4.99 -1.32
C PHE A 207 17.28 4.76 -2.29
N TYR A 208 16.99 4.76 -3.60
CA TYR A 208 18.05 4.55 -4.60
C TYR A 208 19.06 5.71 -4.67
N ASP A 209 18.61 6.94 -4.48
CA ASP A 209 19.50 8.11 -4.44
C ASP A 209 20.50 8.00 -3.27
N ASP A 210 20.05 7.59 -2.08
CA ASP A 210 20.92 7.34 -0.93
C ASP A 210 21.89 6.17 -1.19
N THR A 211 21.38 5.08 -1.80
CA THR A 211 22.20 3.92 -2.22
C THR A 211 23.31 4.34 -3.18
N VAL A 212 23.01 5.17 -4.18
CA VAL A 212 24.01 5.69 -5.14
C VAL A 212 24.98 6.64 -4.46
N ASN A 213 24.52 7.53 -3.59
CA ASN A 213 25.35 8.49 -2.86
C ASN A 213 26.34 7.79 -1.91
N ARG A 214 26.00 6.59 -1.40
CA ARG A 214 26.90 5.74 -0.60
C ARG A 214 27.86 4.92 -1.46
N GLY A 215 27.75 4.95 -2.78
CA GLY A 215 28.60 4.19 -3.70
C GLY A 215 28.18 2.73 -3.91
N TYR A 216 26.96 2.35 -3.49
CA TYR A 216 26.48 0.97 -3.59
C TYR A 216 25.58 0.72 -4.81
N GLY A 217 25.28 1.75 -5.60
CA GLY A 217 24.48 1.69 -6.84
C GLY A 217 25.00 2.65 -7.91
N GLN A 218 24.52 2.51 -9.12
CA GLN A 218 24.91 3.37 -10.26
C GLN A 218 23.69 3.84 -11.04
N ARG A 219 23.67 5.09 -11.49
CA ARG A 219 22.56 5.65 -12.31
C ARG A 219 22.37 4.94 -13.64
N SER A 220 23.38 4.24 -14.14
CA SER A 220 23.31 3.45 -15.36
C SER A 220 22.57 2.11 -15.18
N TRP A 221 22.32 1.67 -13.95
CA TRP A 221 21.61 0.41 -13.68
C TRP A 221 20.12 0.52 -13.91
N TYR A 222 19.48 -0.63 -14.10
CA TYR A 222 18.05 -0.75 -14.41
C TYR A 222 17.30 -1.27 -13.20
N LEU A 223 16.25 -0.59 -12.79
CA LEU A 223 15.22 -1.12 -11.91
C LEU A 223 14.52 -2.27 -12.64
N THR A 224 14.59 -3.48 -12.10
CA THR A 224 14.04 -4.69 -12.71
C THR A 224 12.75 -5.15 -12.06
N SER A 225 12.61 -4.93 -10.73
CA SER A 225 11.37 -5.20 -10.00
C SER A 225 11.23 -4.37 -8.73
N VAL A 226 9.99 -4.16 -8.32
CA VAL A 226 9.58 -3.61 -7.02
C VAL A 226 8.67 -4.63 -6.38
N GLN A 227 9.13 -5.27 -5.31
CA GLN A 227 8.46 -6.36 -4.61
C GLN A 227 8.15 -5.94 -3.17
N ALA A 228 7.06 -6.44 -2.59
CA ALA A 228 6.73 -6.26 -1.18
C ALA A 228 6.25 -7.59 -0.59
N GLY A 229 6.84 -7.99 0.53
CA GLY A 229 6.61 -9.30 1.13
C GLY A 229 7.22 -9.46 2.50
N PHE A 230 7.56 -10.70 2.82
CA PHE A 230 8.05 -11.09 4.13
C PHE A 230 9.16 -12.13 4.01
N GLU A 231 10.14 -12.05 4.89
CA GLU A 231 11.08 -13.14 5.12
C GLU A 231 10.75 -13.80 6.46
N PRO A 232 9.97 -14.90 6.50
CA PRO A 232 9.77 -15.67 7.73
C PRO A 232 10.96 -16.60 8.00
N TRP A 233 11.42 -16.63 9.25
CA TRP A 233 12.36 -17.63 9.79
C TRP A 233 11.61 -18.66 10.63
N VAL A 234 10.74 -18.21 11.56
CA VAL A 234 9.95 -19.07 12.44
C VAL A 234 8.50 -18.68 12.35
N GLY A 235 7.63 -19.65 12.09
CA GLY A 235 6.22 -19.42 11.88
C GLY A 235 5.94 -18.77 10.52
N GLY A 236 5.15 -17.70 10.49
CA GLY A 236 4.82 -16.92 9.29
C GLY A 236 3.33 -16.89 8.96
N ALA A 237 2.51 -17.81 9.48
CA ALA A 237 1.05 -17.74 9.30
C ALA A 237 0.47 -16.44 9.90
N GLY A 238 -0.40 -15.76 9.16
CA GLY A 238 -0.98 -14.47 9.54
C GLY A 238 -0.23 -13.24 9.02
N LEU A 239 0.96 -13.40 8.41
CA LEU A 239 1.60 -12.34 7.64
C LEU A 239 0.75 -12.03 6.40
N ALA A 240 0.45 -10.74 6.15
CA ALA A 240 -0.38 -10.36 5.01
C ALA A 240 0.07 -9.03 4.38
N VAL A 241 0.12 -9.02 3.05
CA VAL A 241 0.08 -7.78 2.26
C VAL A 241 -1.40 -7.50 1.97
N ASN A 242 -1.94 -6.45 2.60
CA ASN A 242 -3.35 -6.08 2.44
C ASN A 242 -3.59 -5.29 1.15
N ASN A 243 -2.62 -4.45 0.79
CA ASN A 243 -2.68 -3.68 -0.44
C ASN A 243 -1.27 -3.33 -0.91
N PHE A 244 -1.04 -3.45 -2.21
CA PHE A 244 0.19 -3.07 -2.89
C PHE A 244 -0.13 -2.21 -4.11
N SER A 245 0.66 -1.16 -4.33
CA SER A 245 0.58 -0.36 -5.54
C SER A 245 1.95 0.00 -6.08
N TYR A 246 2.01 0.09 -7.41
CA TYR A 246 3.17 0.50 -8.16
C TYR A 246 2.73 1.29 -9.40
N SER A 247 3.45 2.37 -9.74
CA SER A 247 3.19 3.17 -10.94
C SER A 247 4.44 3.86 -11.48
N ILE A 248 4.48 4.11 -12.82
CA ILE A 248 5.44 4.97 -13.50
C ILE A 248 4.65 6.03 -14.27
N GLY A 249 5.12 7.29 -14.27
CA GLY A 249 4.54 8.38 -15.08
C GLY A 249 3.16 8.84 -14.61
N GLY A 250 2.54 8.12 -13.70
CA GLY A 250 1.38 8.57 -12.96
C GLY A 250 1.85 9.39 -11.77
N SER A 251 1.09 10.42 -11.39
CA SER A 251 1.09 10.77 -9.96
C SER A 251 0.97 9.45 -9.24
N VAL A 252 1.80 9.24 -8.16
CA VAL A 252 1.46 8.21 -7.20
C VAL A 252 -0.06 8.24 -7.14
N PRO A 253 -0.74 7.11 -6.93
CA PRO A 253 -1.84 7.24 -6.03
C PRO A 253 -1.15 7.74 -4.75
N SER A 254 -0.94 9.04 -4.68
CA SER A 254 -0.95 9.72 -3.42
C SER A 254 -2.09 9.03 -2.74
N SER A 255 -1.94 8.64 -1.51
CA SER A 255 -3.08 8.44 -0.64
C SER A 255 -3.93 9.73 -0.57
N THR A 256 -3.93 10.51 -1.64
CA THR A 256 -4.77 11.64 -1.98
C THR A 256 -5.66 11.18 -3.13
N PRO A 257 -6.96 11.02 -2.93
CA PRO A 257 -7.89 10.67 -4.00
C PRO A 257 -7.89 11.77 -5.04
N THR A 258 -7.47 11.44 -6.26
CA THR A 258 -7.65 12.28 -7.43
C THR A 258 -9.12 12.18 -7.82
N THR A 259 -9.84 13.27 -7.66
CA THR A 259 -11.18 13.42 -8.23
C THR A 259 -11.08 13.40 -9.75
N SER A 260 -11.52 12.31 -10.37
CA SER A 260 -12.02 12.28 -11.74
C SER A 260 -13.51 11.97 -11.69
N PRO A 261 -14.37 12.61 -12.47
CA PRO A 261 -15.80 12.51 -12.29
C PRO A 261 -16.32 11.12 -12.62
N SER A 262 -16.79 10.50 -11.60
CA SER A 262 -17.91 9.60 -11.39
C SER A 262 -18.38 8.59 -12.43
N ASN A 263 -18.61 7.41 -11.92
CA ASN A 263 -19.95 6.83 -11.98
C ASN A 263 -20.29 6.18 -10.64
N PRO A 264 -21.51 6.22 -10.12
CA PRO A 264 -21.86 5.74 -8.80
C PRO A 264 -21.98 4.21 -8.80
N GLY A 265 -21.08 3.54 -8.11
CA GLY A 265 -21.05 2.07 -8.00
C GLY A 265 -20.26 1.58 -6.79
N ASN A 266 -20.91 1.60 -5.62
CA ASN A 266 -20.86 0.64 -4.53
C ASN A 266 -19.57 0.43 -3.71
N GLY A 267 -19.64 0.82 -2.40
CA GLY A 267 -18.94 0.15 -1.32
C GLY A 267 -17.61 0.76 -0.85
N GLY A 268 -17.59 2.07 -0.49
CA GLY A 268 -16.52 2.62 0.35
C GLY A 268 -16.50 1.94 1.73
N GLY A 269 -15.31 1.63 2.27
CA GLY A 269 -15.17 1.05 3.61
C GLY A 269 -15.71 1.94 4.74
N CYS A 270 -16.12 3.16 4.43
CA CYS A 270 -16.70 4.15 5.35
C CYS A 270 -17.43 5.26 4.58
N LYS A 271 -18.33 5.96 5.30
CA LYS A 271 -18.91 7.23 4.87
C LYS A 271 -18.39 8.35 5.77
N VAL A 272 -18.15 9.53 5.21
CA VAL A 272 -17.69 10.69 5.99
C VAL A 272 -18.62 11.88 5.79
N LYS A 273 -18.94 12.54 6.89
CA LYS A 273 -19.61 13.85 6.91
C LYS A 273 -18.65 14.86 7.55
N TYR A 274 -18.35 15.93 6.83
CA TYR A 274 -17.54 17.06 7.31
C TYR A 274 -18.44 18.28 7.40
N THR A 275 -18.47 18.93 8.56
CA THR A 275 -19.25 20.14 8.78
C THR A 275 -18.32 21.18 9.39
N LYS A 276 -18.26 22.38 8.82
CA LYS A 276 -17.46 23.48 9.37
C LYS A 276 -18.31 24.68 9.72
N ASN A 277 -17.87 25.42 10.73
CA ASN A 277 -18.32 26.76 11.03
C ASN A 277 -17.10 27.69 10.94
N GLU A 278 -17.15 28.74 10.10
CA GLU A 278 -15.99 29.57 9.82
C GLU A 278 -16.26 31.05 10.07
N TRP A 279 -15.18 31.75 10.46
CA TRP A 279 -15.11 33.20 10.58
C TRP A 279 -13.81 33.70 9.95
N GLN A 280 -13.63 35.01 9.91
CA GLN A 280 -12.42 35.56 9.29
C GLN A 280 -11.15 35.06 9.99
N GLY A 281 -10.35 34.26 9.25
CA GLY A 281 -9.04 33.73 9.72
C GLY A 281 -9.13 32.48 10.61
N GLY A 282 -10.35 32.01 10.96
CA GLY A 282 -10.50 30.81 11.80
C GLY A 282 -11.72 29.96 11.45
N PHE A 283 -11.74 28.73 11.94
CA PHE A 283 -12.86 27.81 11.77
C PHE A 283 -12.86 26.71 12.84
N THR A 284 -14.01 26.15 13.09
CA THR A 284 -14.16 24.84 13.74
C THR A 284 -14.74 23.86 12.74
N ALA A 285 -14.42 22.58 12.92
CA ALA A 285 -14.99 21.54 12.11
C ALA A 285 -15.30 20.29 12.94
N ASP A 286 -16.41 19.65 12.59
CA ASP A 286 -16.81 18.34 13.07
C ASP A 286 -16.72 17.32 11.94
N VAL A 287 -16.10 16.18 12.24
CA VAL A 287 -15.95 15.04 11.33
C VAL A 287 -16.66 13.85 11.92
N THR A 288 -17.60 13.29 11.16
CA THR A 288 -18.28 12.04 11.50
C THR A 288 -17.95 11.01 10.44
N VAL A 289 -17.42 9.85 10.86
CA VAL A 289 -17.10 8.74 9.97
C VAL A 289 -17.90 7.52 10.40
N THR A 290 -18.65 6.94 9.45
CA THR A 290 -19.45 5.73 9.64
C THR A 290 -18.74 4.56 8.95
N PRO A 291 -18.10 3.63 9.69
CA PRO A 291 -17.44 2.47 9.12
C PRO A 291 -18.47 1.45 8.62
N SER A 292 -18.18 0.80 7.49
CA SER A 292 -19.03 -0.29 6.95
C SER A 292 -18.82 -1.62 7.68
N SER A 293 -17.70 -1.79 8.38
CA SER A 293 -17.37 -2.93 9.23
C SER A 293 -16.88 -2.45 10.60
N ALA A 294 -16.92 -3.32 11.61
CA ALA A 294 -16.41 -2.97 12.95
C ALA A 294 -14.91 -2.63 12.88
N VAL A 295 -14.52 -1.58 13.58
CA VAL A 295 -13.13 -1.12 13.69
C VAL A 295 -12.70 -1.03 15.14
N ASN A 296 -11.43 -1.41 15.39
CA ASN A 296 -10.75 -1.19 16.65
C ASN A 296 -9.50 -0.36 16.37
N ASN A 297 -9.23 0.63 17.22
CA ASN A 297 -8.10 1.56 17.07
C ASN A 297 -8.14 2.28 15.70
N TRP A 298 -9.13 3.16 15.55
CA TRP A 298 -9.31 3.90 14.31
C TRP A 298 -8.31 5.04 14.13
N THR A 299 -7.94 5.23 12.87
CA THR A 299 -7.18 6.38 12.39
C THR A 299 -7.89 6.96 11.17
N VAL A 300 -8.25 8.23 11.24
CA VAL A 300 -8.85 8.99 10.12
C VAL A 300 -7.78 9.91 9.53
N GLY A 301 -7.54 9.80 8.23
CA GLY A 301 -6.65 10.69 7.48
C GLY A 301 -7.42 11.59 6.53
N PHE A 302 -6.94 12.82 6.27
CA PHE A 302 -7.46 13.74 5.24
C PHE A 302 -6.45 14.84 4.92
N ASN A 303 -6.71 15.62 3.86
CA ASN A 303 -5.82 16.71 3.45
C ASN A 303 -6.55 18.06 3.31
N PHE A 304 -5.89 19.10 3.76
CA PHE A 304 -6.33 20.48 3.53
C PHE A 304 -5.83 21.03 2.19
N PRO A 305 -6.72 21.62 1.35
CA PRO A 305 -6.31 22.13 0.04
C PRO A 305 -5.64 23.51 0.05
N ASN A 306 -5.81 24.30 1.11
CA ASN A 306 -5.48 25.73 1.09
C ASN A 306 -4.51 26.17 2.21
N GLY A 307 -3.72 25.23 2.76
CA GLY A 307 -2.74 25.54 3.80
C GLY A 307 -3.33 25.87 5.17
N GLN A 308 -4.56 25.42 5.43
CA GLN A 308 -5.18 25.52 6.75
C GLN A 308 -4.31 24.86 7.82
N LYS A 309 -4.37 25.38 9.05
CA LYS A 309 -3.60 24.86 10.18
C LYS A 309 -4.51 24.59 11.36
N ILE A 310 -4.43 23.36 11.91
CA ILE A 310 -5.15 22.97 13.13
C ILE A 310 -4.43 23.55 14.35
N THR A 311 -5.19 24.13 15.24
CA THR A 311 -4.72 24.73 16.51
C THR A 311 -5.09 23.89 17.72
N SER A 312 -6.21 23.17 17.67
CA SER A 312 -6.65 22.26 18.72
C SER A 312 -7.60 21.19 18.15
N GLY A 313 -7.69 20.04 18.81
CA GLY A 313 -8.62 18.96 18.47
C GLY A 313 -9.29 18.36 19.69
N TRP A 314 -10.47 17.74 19.51
CA TRP A 314 -11.21 17.03 20.56
C TRP A 314 -11.74 15.69 20.06
N ASN A 315 -11.93 14.76 20.98
CA ASN A 315 -12.32 13.37 20.76
C ASN A 315 -11.35 12.55 19.87
N ALA A 316 -10.16 13.09 19.56
CA ALA A 316 -9.07 12.42 18.87
C ALA A 316 -7.74 13.07 19.23
N THR A 317 -6.65 12.32 19.08
CA THR A 317 -5.31 12.92 18.96
C THR A 317 -5.13 13.35 17.51
N VAL A 318 -5.15 14.67 17.27
CA VAL A 318 -5.04 15.24 15.91
C VAL A 318 -3.62 15.73 15.69
N THR A 319 -2.99 15.30 14.61
CA THR A 319 -1.66 15.73 14.17
C THR A 319 -1.72 16.23 12.75
N GLN A 320 -0.94 17.25 12.41
CA GLN A 320 -0.86 17.81 11.07
C GLN A 320 0.59 17.94 10.62
N ASN A 321 0.87 17.49 9.39
CA ASN A 321 2.15 17.69 8.72
C ASN A 321 1.90 18.27 7.32
N GLY A 322 2.22 19.54 7.13
CA GLY A 322 1.88 20.26 5.91
C GLY A 322 0.37 20.30 5.69
N SER A 323 -0.10 19.78 4.56
CA SER A 323 -1.52 19.66 4.24
C SER A 323 -2.18 18.40 4.85
N SER A 324 -1.40 17.41 5.22
CA SER A 324 -1.90 16.10 5.69
C SER A 324 -2.24 16.15 7.18
N VAL A 325 -3.45 15.66 7.51
CA VAL A 325 -3.97 15.56 8.88
C VAL A 325 -4.26 14.11 9.20
N THR A 326 -3.90 13.72 10.43
CA THR A 326 -4.22 12.41 11.00
C THR A 326 -4.90 12.60 12.34
N ALA A 327 -6.07 11.99 12.51
CA ALA A 327 -6.82 11.92 13.77
C ALA A 327 -6.87 10.47 14.23
N LYS A 328 -6.37 10.18 15.43
CA LYS A 328 -6.37 8.84 16.05
C LYS A 328 -7.30 8.81 17.26
N ASN A 329 -7.92 7.66 17.49
CA ASN A 329 -8.77 7.45 18.67
C ASN A 329 -8.04 7.73 19.97
N LEU A 330 -8.81 8.09 20.97
CA LEU A 330 -8.40 8.10 22.37
C LEU A 330 -8.69 6.72 23.00
N SER A 331 -8.18 6.48 24.23
CA SER A 331 -8.33 5.19 24.90
C SER A 331 -9.78 4.71 25.09
N TYR A 332 -10.73 5.63 25.13
CA TYR A 332 -12.15 5.34 25.40
C TYR A 332 -13.02 5.18 24.15
N ASN A 333 -12.57 5.59 22.97
CA ASN A 333 -13.42 5.61 21.75
C ASN A 333 -12.82 4.82 20.58
N GLY A 334 -11.88 3.90 20.85
CA GLY A 334 -11.18 3.14 19.81
C GLY A 334 -12.02 2.05 19.14
N SER A 335 -13.06 1.53 19.80
CA SER A 335 -13.89 0.42 19.28
C SER A 335 -15.23 0.95 18.79
N VAL A 336 -15.53 0.72 17.51
CA VAL A 336 -16.78 1.15 16.86
C VAL A 336 -17.33 0.01 16.01
N GLY A 337 -18.59 -0.36 16.23
CA GLY A 337 -19.26 -1.40 15.43
C GLY A 337 -19.52 -0.97 13.99
N ALA A 338 -19.83 -1.92 13.11
CA ALA A 338 -20.27 -1.65 11.74
C ALA A 338 -21.49 -0.72 11.74
N GLY A 339 -21.49 0.32 10.93
CA GLY A 339 -22.55 1.33 10.90
C GLY A 339 -22.59 2.28 12.10
N GLY A 340 -21.68 2.10 13.08
CA GLY A 340 -21.51 3.02 14.21
C GLY A 340 -20.90 4.35 13.77
N SER A 341 -20.64 5.25 14.74
CA SER A 341 -20.16 6.60 14.46
C SER A 341 -18.83 6.87 15.17
N ILE A 342 -17.82 7.26 14.39
CA ILE A 342 -16.60 7.89 14.86
C ILE A 342 -16.82 9.40 14.74
N SER A 343 -16.72 10.13 15.84
CA SER A 343 -16.91 11.59 15.83
C SER A 343 -15.77 12.28 16.55
N PHE A 344 -15.15 13.24 15.87
CA PHE A 344 -14.12 14.12 16.42
C PHE A 344 -14.21 15.49 15.77
N GLY A 345 -13.56 16.48 16.36
CA GLY A 345 -13.51 17.78 15.75
C GLY A 345 -12.21 18.51 16.03
N PHE A 346 -12.08 19.67 15.42
CA PHE A 346 -10.90 20.50 15.58
C PHE A 346 -11.20 21.99 15.29
N GLN A 347 -10.37 22.85 15.85
CA GLN A 347 -10.29 24.26 15.50
C GLN A 347 -9.04 24.49 14.67
N GLY A 348 -9.12 25.41 13.71
CA GLY A 348 -8.00 25.77 12.86
C GLY A 348 -8.03 27.20 12.38
N THR A 349 -6.96 27.58 11.68
CA THR A 349 -6.80 28.88 11.03
C THR A 349 -6.66 28.70 9.52
N TRP A 350 -7.02 29.73 8.78
CA TRP A 350 -6.89 29.79 7.33
C TRP A 350 -6.52 31.19 6.85
N SER A 351 -5.95 31.28 5.65
CA SER A 351 -5.60 32.52 4.98
C SER A 351 -5.89 32.39 3.49
N GLY A 352 -6.53 33.38 2.90
CA GLY A 352 -6.93 33.38 1.49
C GLY A 352 -8.22 32.61 1.23
N SER A 353 -8.23 31.30 1.38
CA SER A 353 -9.44 30.47 1.22
C SER A 353 -9.48 29.31 2.21
N ASN A 354 -10.68 28.82 2.51
CA ASN A 354 -10.91 27.71 3.43
C ASN A 354 -11.76 26.62 2.75
N GLY A 355 -11.17 25.95 1.75
CA GLY A 355 -11.79 24.80 1.08
C GLY A 355 -11.98 23.61 2.02
N ASN A 356 -13.01 22.80 1.77
CA ASN A 356 -13.22 21.58 2.55
C ASN A 356 -12.06 20.60 2.33
N PRO A 357 -11.67 19.84 3.37
CA PRO A 357 -10.66 18.81 3.23
C PRO A 357 -11.12 17.71 2.29
N THR A 358 -10.15 17.04 1.71
CA THR A 358 -10.34 15.95 0.74
C THR A 358 -9.58 14.71 1.17
N GLY A 359 -9.86 13.58 0.55
CA GLY A 359 -9.09 12.37 0.76
C GLY A 359 -9.32 11.71 2.12
N PHE A 360 -10.54 11.72 2.61
CA PHE A 360 -10.86 11.04 3.87
C PHE A 360 -10.63 9.54 3.76
N THR A 361 -9.90 9.00 4.72
CA THR A 361 -9.62 7.57 4.89
C THR A 361 -9.91 7.13 6.32
N LEU A 362 -10.32 5.88 6.49
CA LEU A 362 -10.42 5.21 7.78
C LEU A 362 -9.46 3.99 7.76
N ASN A 363 -8.46 3.98 8.63
CA ASN A 363 -7.40 2.98 8.66
C ASN A 363 -6.77 2.73 7.26
N GLY A 364 -6.57 3.80 6.49
CA GLY A 364 -6.03 3.75 5.14
C GLY A 364 -7.04 3.43 4.03
N THR A 365 -8.26 2.98 4.35
CA THR A 365 -9.31 2.72 3.36
C THR A 365 -10.10 3.99 3.06
N ALA A 366 -10.28 4.32 1.78
CA ALA A 366 -11.00 5.53 1.36
C ALA A 366 -12.46 5.52 1.82
N CYS A 367 -12.92 6.67 2.34
CA CYS A 367 -14.33 6.92 2.66
C CYS A 367 -15.04 7.61 1.48
N THR A 368 -16.33 7.33 1.33
CA THR A 368 -17.23 8.11 0.48
C THR A 368 -17.85 9.24 1.29
N ASN A 369 -18.26 10.32 0.64
CA ASN A 369 -19.04 11.37 1.29
C ASN A 369 -20.42 10.82 1.67
N ALA A 370 -20.90 11.22 2.88
CA ALA A 370 -22.21 10.84 3.39
C ALA A 370 -23.32 11.69 2.76
#